data_881e70723ec3948463b46d95794abf2c
#
_entry.id   881e70723ec3948463b46d95794abf2c
#
_cell.length_a   1.000
_cell.length_b   1.000
_cell.length_c   1.000
_cell.angle_alpha   90.00
_cell.angle_beta   90.00
_cell.angle_gamma   90.00
#
_symmetry.space_group_name_H-M   'P 1'
#
loop_
_entity.id
_entity.type
_entity.pdbx_description
1 polymer ?
#
loop_
_entity_poly.entity_id
_entity_poly.type
_entity_poly.pdbx_seq_one_letter_code
_entity_poly.pdbx_strand_id
1 'polypeptide(L)'
;ASLSIKRTCLEPSLVSAFEMSAHMGAHVDAPMHVYQTGDLCSIDLRRLMGECVVLDCQGHREIRPEHIPDQLKAKRLLLKTSFVMPEQWTGDFSYLLPQTIDKLIEMGVDVLGIDTPSIDRADSEILPSHRSALSRGVLILENLLLQNVSEGVYTLVALPLKIEGLEASPVRAVLIEKEYFSDAKNF
;
A
#
# COMPACT_ATOMS: atom_id res chain seq x y z
N ALA A 1 -4.42 16.81 1.82
CA ALA A 1 -4.54 16.65 0.35
C ALA A 1 -6.02 16.80 -0.04
N SER A 2 -6.30 17.36 -1.22
CA SER A 2 -7.66 17.57 -1.73
C SER A 2 -7.79 16.97 -3.13
N LEU A 3 -8.97 16.42 -3.43
CA LEU A 3 -9.36 16.00 -4.77
C LEU A 3 -10.18 17.13 -5.40
N SER A 4 -9.76 17.62 -6.56
CA SER A 4 -10.52 18.56 -7.39
C SER A 4 -11.06 17.83 -8.61
N ILE A 5 -12.35 17.99 -8.90
CA ILE A 5 -12.99 17.43 -10.10
C ILE A 5 -13.62 18.57 -10.90
N LYS A 6 -13.17 18.73 -12.15
CA LYS A 6 -13.74 19.65 -13.12
C LYS A 6 -14.53 18.85 -14.17
N ARG A 7 -15.79 19.23 -14.40
CA ARG A 7 -16.65 18.63 -15.43
C ARG A 7 -16.90 19.62 -16.54
N THR A 8 -16.83 19.17 -17.78
CA THR A 8 -17.14 19.95 -18.99
C THR A 8 -18.11 19.16 -19.85
N CYS A 9 -19.27 19.72 -20.07
CA CYS A 9 -20.23 19.14 -21.01
C CYS A 9 -19.79 19.55 -22.44
N LEU A 10 -19.47 18.54 -23.24
CA LEU A 10 -19.19 18.66 -24.68
C LEU A 10 -20.24 17.79 -25.38
N GLU A 11 -21.27 18.41 -25.93
CA GLU A 11 -22.34 17.67 -26.62
C GLU A 11 -21.77 16.71 -27.69
N PRO A 12 -22.16 15.42 -27.68
CA PRO A 12 -23.14 14.75 -26.79
C PRO A 12 -22.53 14.08 -25.55
N SER A 13 -21.33 14.45 -25.10
CA SER A 13 -20.56 13.77 -24.03
C SER A 13 -20.25 14.67 -22.84
N LEU A 14 -20.06 14.03 -21.67
CA LEU A 14 -19.50 14.65 -20.47
C LEU A 14 -18.04 14.23 -20.29
N VAL A 15 -17.15 15.20 -20.17
CA VAL A 15 -15.72 14.96 -19.92
C VAL A 15 -15.36 15.51 -18.55
N SER A 16 -14.63 14.71 -17.76
CA SER A 16 -14.15 15.11 -16.44
C SER A 16 -12.62 15.11 -16.40
N ALA A 17 -12.05 16.12 -15.76
CA ALA A 17 -10.66 16.15 -15.34
C ALA A 17 -10.61 16.11 -13.81
N PHE A 18 -9.56 15.52 -13.24
CA PHE A 18 -9.33 15.55 -11.80
C PHE A 18 -7.88 15.89 -11.51
N GLU A 19 -7.67 16.53 -10.36
CA GLU A 19 -6.36 16.86 -9.81
C GLU A 19 -6.31 16.37 -8.36
N MET A 20 -5.28 15.60 -8.03
CA MET A 20 -5.07 15.06 -6.68
C MET A 20 -3.58 14.74 -6.47
N SER A 21 -3.16 14.62 -5.19
CA SER A 21 -1.85 14.06 -4.87
C SER A 21 -1.76 12.60 -5.31
N ALA A 22 -0.60 12.16 -5.78
CA ALA A 22 -0.32 10.76 -6.10
C ALA A 22 -0.46 9.84 -4.87
N HIS A 23 -0.29 10.40 -3.66
CA HIS A 23 -0.44 9.71 -2.37
C HIS A 23 -1.85 9.82 -1.75
N MET A 24 -2.86 10.22 -2.52
CA MET A 24 -4.22 10.33 -2.01
C MET A 24 -4.95 8.99 -2.05
N GLY A 25 -5.51 8.57 -0.88
CA GLY A 25 -6.18 7.28 -0.72
C GLY A 25 -5.21 6.11 -0.82
N ALA A 26 -5.72 4.91 -1.08
CA ALA A 26 -4.85 3.76 -1.30
C ALA A 26 -3.93 4.00 -2.50
N HIS A 27 -2.62 3.87 -2.28
CA HIS A 27 -1.60 4.13 -3.29
C HIS A 27 -0.41 3.19 -3.16
N VAL A 28 0.44 3.15 -4.16
CA VAL A 28 1.74 2.48 -4.15
C VAL A 28 2.85 3.50 -4.32
N ASP A 29 3.92 3.34 -3.55
CA ASP A 29 5.15 4.13 -3.65
C ASP A 29 6.20 3.41 -4.47
N ALA A 30 6.81 4.16 -5.39
CA ALA A 30 7.98 3.76 -6.14
C ALA A 30 9.28 4.25 -5.46
N PRO A 31 10.45 3.69 -5.79
CA PRO A 31 11.72 4.15 -5.25
C PRO A 31 11.97 5.66 -5.43
N MET A 32 11.42 6.26 -6.47
CA MET A 32 11.51 7.70 -6.74
C MET A 32 10.99 8.56 -5.59
N HIS A 33 10.07 8.07 -4.77
CA HIS A 33 9.52 8.79 -3.60
C HIS A 33 10.61 9.28 -2.62
N VAL A 34 11.68 8.49 -2.45
CA VAL A 34 12.79 8.85 -1.54
C VAL A 34 14.16 8.97 -2.21
N TYR A 35 14.32 8.46 -3.45
CA TYR A 35 15.62 8.39 -4.14
C TYR A 35 15.69 9.19 -5.44
N GLN A 36 14.59 9.81 -5.87
CA GLN A 36 14.46 10.58 -7.12
C GLN A 36 14.78 9.76 -8.40
N THR A 37 14.79 8.44 -8.29
CA THR A 37 15.02 7.48 -9.39
C THR A 37 14.14 6.26 -9.23
N GLY A 38 13.77 5.60 -10.33
CA GLY A 38 12.91 4.43 -10.31
C GLY A 38 11.45 4.81 -10.13
N ASP A 39 10.86 5.36 -11.17
CA ASP A 39 9.44 5.72 -11.24
C ASP A 39 8.51 4.49 -11.30
N LEU A 40 7.21 4.74 -11.26
CA LEU A 40 6.19 3.70 -11.30
C LEU A 40 6.23 2.84 -12.56
N CYS A 41 6.61 3.40 -13.70
CA CYS A 41 6.66 2.68 -14.97
C CYS A 41 7.80 1.63 -15.00
N SER A 42 8.79 1.75 -14.11
CA SER A 42 9.86 0.77 -13.93
C SER A 42 9.47 -0.46 -13.11
N ILE A 43 8.30 -0.46 -12.45
CA ILE A 43 7.84 -1.54 -11.58
C ILE A 43 7.30 -2.71 -12.41
N ASP A 44 7.76 -3.92 -12.12
CA ASP A 44 7.13 -5.14 -12.66
C ASP A 44 5.75 -5.34 -11.99
N LEU A 45 4.68 -5.21 -12.77
CA LEU A 45 3.31 -5.29 -12.29
C LEU A 45 2.95 -6.65 -11.65
N ARG A 46 3.67 -7.74 -11.99
CA ARG A 46 3.50 -9.07 -11.37
C ARG A 46 3.77 -9.02 -9.86
N ARG A 47 4.55 -8.07 -9.39
CA ARG A 47 4.80 -7.87 -7.96
C ARG A 47 3.55 -7.42 -7.21
N LEU A 48 2.71 -6.61 -7.85
CA LEU A 48 1.48 -6.03 -7.29
C LEU A 48 0.24 -6.92 -7.49
N MET A 49 0.43 -8.15 -7.97
CA MET A 49 -0.62 -9.16 -8.11
C MET A 49 -0.15 -10.51 -7.57
N GLY A 50 -1.04 -11.22 -6.87
CA GLY A 50 -0.82 -12.59 -6.42
C GLY A 50 -1.04 -12.79 -4.94
N GLU A 51 -0.65 -13.94 -4.44
CA GLU A 51 -0.90 -14.34 -3.05
C GLU A 51 -0.27 -13.35 -2.06
N CYS A 52 -1.07 -12.95 -1.05
CA CYS A 52 -0.67 -12.06 0.04
C CYS A 52 -1.20 -12.58 1.37
N VAL A 53 -0.55 -12.14 2.45
CA VAL A 53 -1.00 -12.36 3.84
C VAL A 53 -1.51 -11.05 4.39
N VAL A 54 -2.68 -11.05 5.01
CA VAL A 54 -3.15 -9.99 5.90
C VAL A 54 -2.82 -10.41 7.32
N LEU A 55 -2.04 -9.62 8.03
CA LEU A 55 -1.66 -9.82 9.42
C LEU A 55 -2.33 -8.77 10.30
N ASP A 56 -2.97 -9.21 11.39
CA ASP A 56 -3.59 -8.32 12.35
C ASP A 56 -2.54 -7.73 13.30
N CYS A 57 -2.34 -6.41 13.24
CA CYS A 57 -1.43 -5.64 14.07
C CYS A 57 -2.17 -4.60 14.92
N GLN A 58 -3.47 -4.82 15.20
CA GLN A 58 -4.25 -3.89 16.02
C GLN A 58 -3.66 -3.73 17.42
N GLY A 59 -3.75 -2.52 17.96
CA GLY A 59 -3.24 -2.19 19.30
C GLY A 59 -1.73 -1.92 19.36
N HIS A 60 -0.99 -2.10 18.27
CA HIS A 60 0.43 -1.79 18.21
C HIS A 60 0.65 -0.45 17.50
N ARG A 61 1.02 0.59 18.25
CA ARG A 61 1.41 1.87 17.66
C ARG A 61 2.73 1.76 16.91
N GLU A 62 3.72 1.10 17.51
CA GLU A 62 4.98 0.73 16.87
C GLU A 62 4.92 -0.73 16.47
N ILE A 63 4.95 -1.02 15.19
CA ILE A 63 5.02 -2.39 14.69
C ILE A 63 6.49 -2.80 14.71
N ARG A 64 6.82 -3.71 15.63
CA ARG A 64 8.18 -4.19 15.95
C ARG A 64 8.43 -5.57 15.34
N PRO A 65 9.69 -6.02 15.24
CA PRO A 65 10.03 -7.34 14.73
C PRO A 65 9.31 -8.50 15.43
N GLU A 66 9.07 -8.39 16.74
CA GLU A 66 8.38 -9.41 17.54
C GLU A 66 6.89 -9.54 17.22
N HIS A 67 6.29 -8.53 16.58
CA HIS A 67 4.88 -8.58 16.12
C HIS A 67 4.72 -9.31 14.78
N ILE A 68 5.83 -9.59 14.08
CA ILE A 68 5.85 -10.30 12.81
C ILE A 68 6.16 -11.77 13.08
N PRO A 69 5.36 -12.74 12.63
CA PRO A 69 5.65 -14.16 12.79
C PRO A 69 6.96 -14.53 12.09
N ASP A 70 7.59 -15.62 12.51
CA ASP A 70 8.88 -16.04 11.97
C ASP A 70 8.80 -16.61 10.55
N GLN A 71 7.59 -16.89 10.07
CA GLN A 71 7.36 -17.39 8.71
C GLN A 71 6.13 -16.72 8.12
N LEU A 72 6.23 -16.31 6.86
CA LEU A 72 5.11 -15.81 6.06
C LEU A 72 4.80 -16.77 4.91
N LYS A 73 3.52 -16.90 4.59
CA LYS A 73 3.06 -17.79 3.50
C LYS A 73 3.16 -17.15 2.11
N ALA A 74 3.43 -15.84 2.04
CA ALA A 74 3.53 -15.12 0.78
C ALA A 74 4.56 -13.99 0.88
N LYS A 75 5.02 -13.50 -0.29
CA LYS A 75 5.96 -12.37 -0.40
C LYS A 75 5.28 -11.01 -0.31
N ARG A 76 3.95 -10.96 -0.22
CA ARG A 76 3.17 -9.74 -0.03
C ARG A 76 2.54 -9.79 1.34
N LEU A 77 2.81 -8.78 2.14
CA LEU A 77 2.30 -8.66 3.50
C LEU A 77 1.49 -7.38 3.63
N LEU A 78 0.26 -7.49 4.10
CA LEU A 78 -0.58 -6.35 4.43
C LEU A 78 -0.82 -6.31 5.94
N LEU A 79 -0.52 -5.18 6.56
CA LEU A 79 -0.65 -4.98 8.00
C LEU A 79 -1.96 -4.24 8.28
N LYS A 80 -2.83 -4.90 9.03
CA LYS A 80 -4.09 -4.33 9.48
C LYS A 80 -3.91 -3.76 10.87
N THR A 81 -4.00 -2.44 10.99
CA THR A 81 -3.95 -1.74 12.29
C THR A 81 -5.33 -1.29 12.75
N SER A 82 -6.34 -1.44 11.86
CA SER A 82 -7.69 -0.90 12.02
C SER A 82 -7.73 0.62 12.13
N PHE A 83 -6.79 1.28 11.46
CA PHE A 83 -6.76 2.73 11.37
C PHE A 83 -8.02 3.25 10.67
N VAL A 84 -8.58 4.30 11.24
CA VAL A 84 -9.68 5.08 10.65
C VAL A 84 -9.20 6.51 10.49
N MET A 85 -9.28 7.04 9.28
CA MET A 85 -8.89 8.42 9.02
C MET A 85 -9.74 9.37 9.88
N PRO A 86 -9.13 10.15 10.79
CA PRO A 86 -9.88 11.09 11.60
C PRO A 86 -10.35 12.30 10.79
N GLU A 87 -11.45 12.95 11.23
CA GLU A 87 -11.92 14.21 10.63
C GLU A 87 -10.85 15.31 10.68
N GLN A 88 -10.09 15.34 11.78
CA GLN A 88 -8.97 16.26 11.96
C GLN A 88 -7.68 15.45 12.02
N TRP A 89 -6.68 15.87 11.24
CA TRP A 89 -5.37 15.22 11.22
C TRP A 89 -4.67 15.34 12.58
N THR A 90 -4.33 14.21 13.17
CA THR A 90 -3.64 14.14 14.47
C THR A 90 -2.22 13.58 14.36
N GLY A 91 -1.89 12.91 13.28
CA GLY A 91 -0.65 12.16 13.15
C GLY A 91 -0.58 10.92 14.05
N ASP A 92 -1.71 10.51 14.63
CA ASP A 92 -1.80 9.39 15.56
C ASP A 92 -2.22 8.11 14.81
N PHE A 93 -1.23 7.39 14.28
CA PHE A 93 -1.42 6.12 13.59
C PHE A 93 -0.23 5.18 13.81
N SER A 94 -0.42 3.90 13.53
CA SER A 94 0.60 2.87 13.65
C SER A 94 1.63 2.99 12.53
N TYR A 95 2.89 2.70 12.86
CA TYR A 95 4.03 2.76 11.94
C TYR A 95 5.02 1.62 12.22
N LEU A 96 5.92 1.35 11.29
CA LEU A 96 6.94 0.31 11.43
C LEU A 96 8.28 0.91 11.87
N LEU A 97 9.00 0.15 12.68
CA LEU A 97 10.41 0.45 12.93
C LEU A 97 11.29 -0.04 11.77
N PRO A 98 12.41 0.61 11.47
CA PRO A 98 13.35 0.15 10.43
C PRO A 98 13.81 -1.31 10.62
N GLN A 99 13.98 -1.74 11.86
CA GLN A 99 14.35 -3.13 12.20
C GLN A 99 13.24 -4.13 11.79
N THR A 100 12.00 -3.71 11.80
CA THR A 100 10.89 -4.53 11.31
C THR A 100 10.95 -4.68 9.79
N ILE A 101 11.30 -3.61 9.09
CA ILE A 101 11.56 -3.66 7.64
C ILE A 101 12.72 -4.62 7.34
N ASP A 102 13.80 -4.57 8.12
CA ASP A 102 14.95 -5.47 7.96
C ASP A 102 14.53 -6.95 8.08
N LYS A 103 13.75 -7.30 9.13
CA LYS A 103 13.20 -8.65 9.30
C LYS A 103 12.31 -9.06 8.11
N LEU A 104 11.43 -8.18 7.63
CA LEU A 104 10.55 -8.48 6.50
C LEU A 104 11.33 -8.75 5.21
N ILE A 105 12.39 -8.01 4.97
CA ILE A 105 13.28 -8.22 3.82
C ILE A 105 14.00 -9.56 3.91
N GLU A 106 14.54 -9.92 5.08
CA GLU A 106 15.17 -11.22 5.34
C GLU A 106 14.20 -12.39 5.11
N MET A 107 12.92 -12.17 5.39
CA MET A 107 11.83 -13.13 5.13
C MET A 107 11.40 -13.17 3.65
N GLY A 108 11.96 -12.31 2.79
CA GLY A 108 11.66 -12.24 1.36
C GLY A 108 10.37 -11.51 1.00
N VAL A 109 9.92 -10.60 1.86
CA VAL A 109 8.78 -9.72 1.52
C VAL A 109 9.18 -8.79 0.38
N ASP A 110 8.35 -8.73 -0.63
CA ASP A 110 8.51 -7.97 -1.86
C ASP A 110 7.56 -6.77 -1.95
N VAL A 111 6.39 -6.88 -1.32
CA VAL A 111 5.40 -5.82 -1.20
C VAL A 111 4.91 -5.78 0.24
N LEU A 112 4.99 -4.61 0.85
CA LEU A 112 4.48 -4.29 2.17
C LEU A 112 3.30 -3.34 2.04
N GLY A 113 2.16 -3.69 2.61
CA GLY A 113 0.99 -2.81 2.68
C GLY A 113 0.59 -2.49 4.12
N ILE A 114 -0.05 -1.32 4.31
CA ILE A 114 -0.60 -0.91 5.60
C ILE A 114 -1.87 -0.07 5.39
N ASP A 115 -2.75 -0.07 6.37
CA ASP A 115 -3.99 0.73 6.35
C ASP A 115 -3.80 2.15 6.90
N THR A 116 -2.59 2.53 7.33
CA THR A 116 -2.25 3.88 7.80
C THR A 116 -1.74 4.77 6.67
N PRO A 117 -1.71 6.10 6.87
CA PRO A 117 -1.21 7.06 5.88
C PRO A 117 0.28 6.98 5.58
N SER A 118 1.06 6.32 6.45
CA SER A 118 2.50 6.14 6.28
C SER A 118 3.01 4.93 7.05
N ILE A 119 4.03 4.24 6.52
CA ILE A 119 4.81 3.23 7.26
C ILE A 119 5.81 3.87 8.23
N ASP A 120 6.10 5.17 8.10
CA ASP A 120 6.89 5.96 9.06
C ASP A 120 5.99 6.81 9.94
N ARG A 121 6.54 7.39 11.00
CA ARG A 121 5.85 8.33 11.87
C ARG A 121 5.43 9.58 11.11
N ALA A 122 4.30 10.18 11.50
CA ALA A 122 3.77 11.40 10.90
C ALA A 122 4.73 12.61 10.97
N ASP A 123 5.60 12.65 11.98
CA ASP A 123 6.59 13.69 12.22
C ASP A 123 8.01 13.33 11.71
N SER A 124 8.13 12.27 10.92
CA SER A 124 9.42 11.83 10.39
C SER A 124 9.88 12.73 9.24
N GLU A 125 11.04 13.37 9.40
CA GLU A 125 11.66 14.19 8.35
C GLU A 125 12.54 13.37 7.38
N ILE A 126 12.96 12.16 7.78
CA ILE A 126 13.93 11.38 7.02
C ILE A 126 13.39 10.05 6.47
N LEU A 127 12.16 9.68 6.81
CA LEU A 127 11.44 8.48 6.35
C LEU A 127 12.31 7.20 6.42
N PRO A 128 12.78 6.79 7.61
CA PRO A 128 13.79 5.71 7.72
C PRO A 128 13.25 4.35 7.27
N SER A 129 11.96 4.04 7.51
CA SER A 129 11.34 2.79 7.10
C SER A 129 11.10 2.75 5.59
N HIS A 130 10.64 3.85 4.98
CA HIS A 130 10.56 3.98 3.52
C HIS A 130 11.93 3.77 2.87
N ARG A 131 12.97 4.48 3.38
CA ARG A 131 14.33 4.34 2.84
C ARG A 131 14.83 2.92 2.95
N SER A 132 14.63 2.27 4.08
CA SER A 132 15.03 0.88 4.28
C SER A 132 14.31 -0.05 3.29
N ALA A 133 12.99 0.08 3.11
CA ALA A 133 12.19 -0.75 2.22
C ALA A 133 12.55 -0.51 0.74
N LEU A 134 12.45 0.73 0.27
CA LEU A 134 12.59 1.09 -1.15
C LEU A 134 14.04 0.91 -1.65
N SER A 135 15.07 1.12 -0.81
CA SER A 135 16.48 0.86 -1.20
C SER A 135 16.76 -0.60 -1.50
N ARG A 136 16.00 -1.50 -0.90
CA ARG A 136 16.12 -2.95 -1.08
C ARG A 136 15.02 -3.53 -1.95
N GLY A 137 14.31 -2.65 -2.66
CA GLY A 137 13.33 -3.01 -3.69
C GLY A 137 11.97 -3.44 -3.15
N VAL A 138 11.66 -3.30 -1.87
CA VAL A 138 10.32 -3.56 -1.34
C VAL A 138 9.39 -2.42 -1.74
N LEU A 139 8.27 -2.72 -2.41
CA LEU A 139 7.23 -1.75 -2.73
C LEU A 139 6.31 -1.52 -1.52
N ILE A 140 5.81 -0.30 -1.39
CA ILE A 140 4.98 0.09 -0.26
C ILE A 140 3.57 0.42 -0.76
N LEU A 141 2.55 -0.11 -0.09
CA LEU A 141 1.14 0.24 -0.28
C LEU A 141 0.63 0.90 1.01
N GLU A 142 0.07 2.10 0.90
CA GLU A 142 -0.42 2.86 2.06
C GLU A 142 -1.90 3.23 1.92
N ASN A 143 -2.51 3.65 3.02
CA ASN A 143 -3.92 4.01 3.08
C ASN A 143 -4.87 2.89 2.59
N LEU A 144 -4.52 1.63 2.81
CA LEU A 144 -5.39 0.50 2.48
C LEU A 144 -6.63 0.50 3.37
N LEU A 145 -7.77 0.07 2.85
CA LEU A 145 -9.00 -0.07 3.62
C LEU A 145 -9.16 -1.51 4.11
N LEU A 146 -8.57 -1.84 5.28
CA LEU A 146 -8.54 -3.20 5.82
C LEU A 146 -9.51 -3.46 6.98
N GLN A 147 -10.35 -2.49 7.38
CA GLN A 147 -11.22 -2.58 8.56
C GLN A 147 -12.07 -3.87 8.60
N ASN A 148 -12.68 -4.23 7.45
CA ASN A 148 -13.56 -5.39 7.33
C ASN A 148 -12.87 -6.63 6.75
N VAL A 149 -11.54 -6.62 6.70
CA VAL A 149 -10.74 -7.75 6.22
C VAL A 149 -10.26 -8.57 7.41
N SER A 150 -10.50 -9.88 7.40
CA SER A 150 -9.97 -10.80 8.41
C SER A 150 -8.49 -11.09 8.17
N GLU A 151 -7.77 -11.44 9.22
CA GLU A 151 -6.43 -12.02 9.05
C GLU A 151 -6.52 -13.29 8.21
N GLY A 152 -5.59 -13.45 7.26
CA GLY A 152 -5.64 -14.61 6.36
C GLY A 152 -4.80 -14.45 5.10
N VAL A 153 -5.02 -15.39 4.19
CA VAL A 153 -4.34 -15.44 2.89
C VAL A 153 -5.33 -15.13 1.78
N TYR A 154 -4.98 -14.17 0.94
CA TYR A 154 -5.80 -13.65 -0.15
C TYR A 154 -4.99 -13.59 -1.45
N THR A 155 -5.65 -13.29 -2.55
CA THR A 155 -4.99 -12.80 -3.76
C THR A 155 -5.15 -11.28 -3.82
N LEU A 156 -4.03 -10.57 -3.78
CA LEU A 156 -3.96 -9.10 -3.96
C LEU A 156 -3.93 -8.75 -5.45
N VAL A 157 -4.66 -7.70 -5.81
CA VAL A 157 -4.48 -6.95 -7.07
C VAL A 157 -4.45 -5.46 -6.71
N ALA A 158 -3.31 -4.78 -6.97
CA ALA A 158 -3.10 -3.37 -6.62
C ALA A 158 -2.31 -2.64 -7.72
N LEU A 159 -2.87 -2.61 -8.94
CA LEU A 159 -2.18 -2.06 -10.10
C LEU A 159 -2.22 -0.53 -10.10
N PRO A 160 -1.08 0.15 -10.33
CA PRO A 160 -0.99 1.60 -10.45
C PRO A 160 -1.48 2.09 -11.82
N LEU A 161 -1.73 3.39 -11.91
CA LEU A 161 -1.88 4.08 -13.18
C LEU A 161 -0.53 4.09 -13.91
N LYS A 162 -0.56 3.93 -15.24
CA LYS A 162 0.65 4.02 -16.08
C LYS A 162 0.95 5.47 -16.41
N ILE A 163 1.59 6.18 -15.49
CA ILE A 163 2.00 7.58 -15.67
C ILE A 163 3.49 7.66 -15.42
N GLU A 164 4.25 8.02 -16.47
CA GLU A 164 5.71 8.15 -16.42
C GLU A 164 6.12 9.32 -15.55
N GLY A 165 7.21 9.15 -14.79
CA GLY A 165 7.82 10.20 -13.98
C GLY A 165 7.12 10.43 -12.63
N LEU A 166 6.18 9.57 -12.21
CA LEU A 166 5.57 9.66 -10.88
C LEU A 166 6.28 8.77 -9.85
N GLU A 167 6.40 9.33 -8.65
CA GLU A 167 6.95 8.69 -7.45
C GLU A 167 5.95 7.78 -6.73
N ALA A 168 4.66 7.97 -7.00
CA ALA A 168 3.55 7.20 -6.41
C ALA A 168 2.35 7.17 -7.37
N SER A 169 1.41 6.26 -7.14
CA SER A 169 0.13 6.25 -7.85
C SER A 169 -1.00 5.74 -6.97
N PRO A 170 -2.18 6.37 -7.04
CA PRO A 170 -3.39 5.75 -6.54
C PRO A 170 -3.59 4.37 -7.13
N VAL A 171 -4.07 3.45 -6.29
CA VAL A 171 -4.45 2.09 -6.69
C VAL A 171 -5.87 1.78 -6.22
N ARG A 172 -6.59 0.96 -6.98
CA ARG A 172 -7.75 0.26 -6.46
C ARG A 172 -7.30 -1.11 -5.96
N ALA A 173 -6.79 -1.17 -4.73
CA ALA A 173 -6.39 -2.44 -4.12
C ALA A 173 -7.62 -3.32 -3.88
N VAL A 174 -7.54 -4.57 -4.33
CA VAL A 174 -8.59 -5.57 -4.17
C VAL A 174 -7.98 -6.83 -3.58
N LEU A 175 -8.66 -7.40 -2.58
CA LEU A 175 -8.38 -8.70 -2.02
C LEU A 175 -9.44 -9.69 -2.50
N ILE A 176 -9.00 -10.82 -3.05
CA ILE A 176 -9.86 -11.89 -3.55
C ILE A 176 -9.63 -13.10 -2.66
N GLU A 177 -10.69 -13.64 -2.10
CA GLU A 177 -10.65 -14.87 -1.30
C GLU A 177 -10.31 -16.06 -2.18
N LYS A 178 -9.58 -17.05 -1.64
CA LYS A 178 -9.15 -18.23 -2.42
C LYS A 178 -10.33 -19.04 -2.98
N GLU A 179 -11.43 -19.09 -2.25
CA GLU A 179 -12.64 -19.82 -2.63
C GLU A 179 -13.28 -19.25 -3.90
N TYR A 180 -13.12 -17.95 -4.16
CA TYR A 180 -13.67 -17.30 -5.35
C TYR A 180 -13.22 -17.95 -6.66
N PHE A 181 -11.96 -18.38 -6.73
CA PHE A 181 -11.43 -19.05 -7.93
C PHE A 181 -11.80 -20.54 -8.02
N SER A 182 -12.20 -21.18 -6.92
CA SER A 182 -12.69 -22.58 -6.95
C SER A 182 -14.08 -22.70 -7.58
N ASP A 183 -14.90 -21.66 -7.42
CA ASP A 183 -16.26 -21.59 -7.97
C ASP A 183 -16.32 -21.09 -9.41
N ALA A 184 -15.24 -20.44 -9.88
CA ALA A 184 -15.16 -19.88 -11.24
C ALA A 184 -15.01 -20.92 -12.37
N LYS A 185 -15.14 -22.21 -12.10
CA LYS A 185 -15.18 -23.28 -13.12
C LYS A 185 -16.50 -23.32 -13.93
N ASN A 186 -17.41 -22.38 -13.68
CA ASN A 186 -18.73 -22.30 -14.33
C ASN A 186 -18.92 -21.05 -15.23
N PHE A 187 -17.82 -20.41 -15.69
CA PHE A 187 -17.86 -19.35 -16.70
C PHE A 187 -17.19 -19.80 -17.99
#